data_6a6036269f1a46cfe7c32e989554707d
#
_entry.id   6a6036269f1a46cfe7c32e989554707d
#
_cell.length_a   1.000
_cell.length_b   1.000
_cell.length_c   1.000
_cell.angle_alpha   90.00
_cell.angle_beta   90.00
_cell.angle_gamma   90.00
#
_symmetry.space_group_name_H-M   'P 1'
#
loop_
_entity.id
_entity.type
_entity.pdbx_description
1 polymer ?
#
loop_
_entity_poly.entity_id
_entity_poly.type
_entity_poly.pdbx_seq_one_letter_code
_entity_poly.pdbx_strand_id
1 'polypeptide(L)'
;MTVEHARAHDEQRYPALAGQWVRAHQRSQWDPSKPRGLGQQAPLTPEYQAIFEANLAALRTTTVDPQLRCLPSGVPRMMIAYEPLEFILTTDTVYIRADHLSETRRIHTDGRDWPAKITPSIWGYSIGSWIDQDGDGRYDVLAVETRHFRGPRYLDADGLPLHQNNRTIVKERVFLDPANPDRLHAEITTIDDAFTRPWTVTRDYNRERKAVWPEYLCAEANNHIIIGKERYFRSADGHLMPLRKDQPPPDLRNFNLPH
;
A
#
# COMPACT_ATOMS: atom_id res chain seq x y z
N MET A 1 -16.94 29.84 24.86
CA MET A 1 -16.19 29.18 23.81
C MET A 1 -17.14 28.21 23.16
N THR A 2 -17.70 28.54 22.00
CA THR A 2 -18.52 27.65 21.18
C THR A 2 -17.56 26.65 20.53
N VAL A 3 -17.64 25.40 20.93
CA VAL A 3 -16.96 24.31 20.22
C VAL A 3 -17.62 24.24 18.85
N GLU A 4 -16.93 24.73 17.83
CA GLU A 4 -17.33 24.53 16.45
C GLU A 4 -17.18 23.03 16.19
N HIS A 5 -18.30 22.33 16.18
CA HIS A 5 -18.34 20.90 15.81
C HIS A 5 -17.73 20.80 14.42
N ALA A 6 -16.71 19.97 14.26
CA ALA A 6 -16.17 19.64 12.95
C ALA A 6 -17.36 19.34 12.02
N ARG A 7 -17.56 20.18 11.00
CA ARG A 7 -18.70 20.02 10.07
C ARG A 7 -18.55 18.63 9.47
N ALA A 8 -19.56 17.81 9.67
CA ALA A 8 -19.66 16.53 8.98
C ALA A 8 -19.51 16.77 7.48
N HIS A 9 -18.81 15.86 6.82
CA HIS A 9 -18.70 15.86 5.36
C HIS A 9 -20.11 15.90 4.76
N ASP A 10 -20.33 16.80 3.80
CA ASP A 10 -21.65 16.95 3.17
C ASP A 10 -21.91 15.76 2.22
N GLU A 11 -22.60 14.73 2.74
CA GLU A 11 -22.93 13.52 1.98
C GLU A 11 -23.79 13.78 0.76
N GLN A 12 -24.47 14.92 0.67
CA GLN A 12 -25.26 15.28 -0.51
C GLN A 12 -24.39 15.72 -1.67
N ARG A 13 -23.22 16.29 -1.38
CA ARG A 13 -22.31 16.83 -2.37
C ARG A 13 -21.18 15.89 -2.76
N TYR A 14 -20.80 14.98 -1.89
CA TYR A 14 -19.66 14.10 -2.08
C TYR A 14 -20.06 12.64 -2.25
N PRO A 15 -19.30 11.82 -2.99
CA PRO A 15 -19.61 10.41 -3.11
C PRO A 15 -19.47 9.71 -1.75
N ALA A 16 -20.32 8.74 -1.49
CA ALA A 16 -20.37 7.99 -0.24
C ALA A 16 -19.16 7.05 -0.10
N LEU A 17 -17.95 7.59 -0.11
CA LEU A 17 -16.70 6.82 0.03
C LEU A 17 -16.42 6.40 1.48
N ALA A 18 -16.99 7.10 2.46
CA ALA A 18 -16.76 6.81 3.88
C ALA A 18 -17.12 5.38 4.25
N GLY A 19 -16.33 4.79 5.16
CA GLY A 19 -16.52 3.43 5.65
C GLY A 19 -15.49 2.44 5.15
N GLN A 20 -15.77 1.15 5.37
CA GLN A 20 -14.83 0.08 5.10
C GLN A 20 -15.04 -0.57 3.74
N TRP A 21 -13.92 -0.90 3.11
CA TRP A 21 -13.85 -1.48 1.79
C TRP A 21 -12.89 -2.66 1.76
N VAL A 22 -13.37 -3.82 1.35
CA VAL A 22 -12.56 -5.03 1.19
C VAL A 22 -12.24 -5.24 -0.29
N ARG A 23 -11.05 -5.75 -0.59
CA ARG A 23 -10.66 -6.07 -1.96
C ARG A 23 -11.69 -7.01 -2.61
N ALA A 24 -12.11 -6.70 -3.82
CA ALA A 24 -13.00 -7.56 -4.59
C ALA A 24 -12.33 -8.87 -5.03
N HIS A 25 -10.99 -8.87 -5.13
CA HIS A 25 -10.19 -10.01 -5.52
C HIS A 25 -9.26 -10.42 -4.38
N GLN A 26 -9.28 -11.69 -4.01
CA GLN A 26 -8.42 -12.28 -2.96
C GLN A 26 -6.91 -12.31 -3.34
N ARG A 27 -6.54 -11.70 -4.46
CA ARG A 27 -5.20 -11.74 -5.02
C ARG A 27 -4.33 -10.61 -4.49
N SER A 28 -3.09 -10.93 -4.09
CA SER A 28 -2.13 -10.01 -3.48
C SER A 28 -1.17 -9.33 -4.46
N GLN A 29 -1.19 -9.73 -5.74
CA GLN A 29 -0.37 -9.08 -6.77
C GLN A 29 -0.89 -7.68 -7.10
N TRP A 30 -0.01 -6.85 -7.68
CA TRP A 30 -0.32 -5.45 -7.96
C TRP A 30 -1.47 -5.30 -8.97
N ASP A 31 -1.37 -5.90 -10.16
CA ASP A 31 -2.47 -5.96 -11.13
C ASP A 31 -3.30 -7.24 -10.92
N PRO A 32 -4.54 -7.14 -10.39
CA PRO A 32 -5.35 -8.30 -10.08
C PRO A 32 -5.84 -9.04 -11.33
N SER A 33 -5.79 -8.42 -12.51
CA SER A 33 -6.20 -9.01 -13.79
C SER A 33 -5.15 -9.97 -14.35
N LYS A 34 -3.92 -9.95 -13.83
CA LYS A 34 -2.78 -10.68 -14.35
C LYS A 34 -2.24 -11.70 -13.35
N PRO A 35 -1.51 -12.72 -13.82
CA PRO A 35 -0.81 -13.66 -12.94
C PRO A 35 0.28 -12.96 -12.09
N ARG A 36 0.73 -13.62 -11.03
CA ARG A 36 1.81 -13.15 -10.15
C ARG A 36 3.18 -13.21 -10.85
N GLY A 37 4.15 -12.56 -10.22
CA GLY A 37 5.54 -12.55 -10.68
C GLY A 37 5.67 -11.92 -12.06
N LEU A 38 6.44 -12.53 -12.96
CA LEU A 38 6.63 -12.02 -14.32
C LEU A 38 5.32 -11.93 -15.13
N GLY A 39 4.30 -12.68 -14.73
CA GLY A 39 2.95 -12.59 -15.32
C GLY A 39 2.31 -11.23 -15.17
N GLN A 40 2.77 -10.38 -14.25
CA GLN A 40 2.30 -9.00 -14.09
C GLN A 40 2.60 -8.13 -15.31
N GLN A 41 3.61 -8.49 -16.13
CA GLN A 41 4.01 -7.76 -17.32
C GLN A 41 4.19 -6.26 -17.06
N ALA A 42 4.74 -5.93 -15.89
CA ALA A 42 5.08 -4.56 -15.53
C ALA A 42 6.01 -3.97 -16.61
N PRO A 43 5.81 -2.71 -17.02
CA PRO A 43 6.62 -2.10 -18.07
C PRO A 43 8.02 -1.68 -17.57
N LEU A 44 8.74 -2.61 -16.93
CA LEU A 44 10.05 -2.37 -16.34
C LEU A 44 11.11 -2.02 -17.40
N THR A 45 12.07 -1.20 -17.01
CA THR A 45 13.31 -1.05 -17.77
C THR A 45 14.11 -2.35 -17.70
N PRO A 46 15.04 -2.64 -18.62
CA PRO A 46 15.86 -3.86 -18.56
C PRO A 46 16.60 -4.04 -17.24
N GLU A 47 17.09 -2.95 -16.64
CA GLU A 47 17.75 -2.97 -15.33
C GLU A 47 16.79 -3.43 -14.23
N TYR A 48 15.59 -2.83 -14.16
CA TYR A 48 14.61 -3.16 -13.12
C TYR A 48 13.92 -4.50 -13.36
N GLN A 49 13.85 -4.96 -14.61
CA GLN A 49 13.45 -6.31 -14.94
C GLN A 49 14.40 -7.35 -14.33
N ALA A 50 15.72 -7.16 -14.47
CA ALA A 50 16.71 -8.03 -13.89
C ALA A 50 16.64 -8.03 -12.33
N ILE A 51 16.42 -6.86 -11.72
CA ILE A 51 16.20 -6.75 -10.27
C ILE A 51 14.96 -7.54 -9.85
N PHE A 52 13.86 -7.43 -10.59
CA PHE A 52 12.63 -8.16 -10.27
C PHE A 52 12.81 -9.67 -10.38
N GLU A 53 13.49 -10.14 -11.41
CA GLU A 53 13.82 -11.57 -11.59
C GLU A 53 14.69 -12.10 -10.45
N ALA A 54 15.67 -11.31 -10.00
CA ALA A 54 16.50 -11.64 -8.82
C ALA A 54 15.65 -11.70 -7.54
N ASN A 55 14.71 -10.76 -7.35
CA ASN A 55 13.79 -10.77 -6.21
C ASN A 55 12.92 -12.05 -6.21
N LEU A 56 12.35 -12.42 -7.36
CA LEU A 56 11.57 -13.65 -7.50
C LEU A 56 12.38 -14.91 -7.21
N ALA A 57 13.63 -14.96 -7.66
CA ALA A 57 14.53 -16.08 -7.36
C ALA A 57 14.83 -16.15 -5.85
N ALA A 58 15.04 -15.01 -5.21
CA ALA A 58 15.31 -14.91 -3.77
C ALA A 58 14.12 -15.37 -2.91
N LEU A 59 12.87 -15.28 -3.38
CA LEU A 59 11.69 -15.73 -2.64
C LEU A 59 11.71 -17.24 -2.30
N ARG A 60 12.56 -18.03 -2.95
CA ARG A 60 12.71 -19.46 -2.64
C ARG A 60 13.46 -19.71 -1.32
N THR A 61 14.28 -18.78 -0.88
CA THR A 61 15.16 -18.91 0.29
C THR A 61 14.99 -17.79 1.29
N THR A 62 14.54 -16.63 0.87
CA THR A 62 14.37 -15.44 1.70
C THR A 62 13.22 -14.60 1.20
N THR A 63 13.09 -13.38 1.67
CA THR A 63 12.14 -12.40 1.17
C THR A 63 12.78 -11.03 1.10
N VAL A 64 12.43 -10.28 0.08
CA VAL A 64 12.74 -8.85 -0.03
C VAL A 64 11.63 -7.98 0.58
N ASP A 65 10.53 -8.60 0.98
CA ASP A 65 9.35 -7.90 1.47
C ASP A 65 9.61 -7.24 2.83
N PRO A 66 9.63 -5.89 2.90
CA PRO A 66 9.86 -5.18 4.16
C PRO A 66 8.75 -5.39 5.19
N GLN A 67 7.54 -5.78 4.77
CA GLN A 67 6.43 -6.06 5.68
C GLN A 67 6.73 -7.21 6.65
N LEU A 68 7.56 -8.17 6.25
CA LEU A 68 8.02 -9.22 7.14
C LEU A 68 8.93 -8.72 8.29
N ARG A 69 9.33 -7.46 8.25
CA ARG A 69 10.02 -6.76 9.34
C ARG A 69 9.17 -5.66 9.95
N CYS A 70 7.84 -5.76 9.80
CA CYS A 70 6.87 -4.79 10.27
C CYS A 70 7.08 -3.37 9.73
N LEU A 71 7.74 -3.24 8.58
CA LEU A 71 7.83 -1.96 7.91
C LEU A 71 6.54 -1.71 7.10
N PRO A 72 6.04 -0.48 7.07
CA PRO A 72 4.81 -0.16 6.37
C PRO A 72 4.92 -0.43 4.86
N SER A 73 3.78 -0.75 4.25
CA SER A 73 3.65 -0.94 2.79
C SER A 73 3.94 0.34 2.03
N GLY A 74 3.44 1.46 2.57
CA GLY A 74 3.47 2.75 1.91
C GLY A 74 2.56 2.83 0.68
N VAL A 75 2.63 3.97 -0.02
CA VAL A 75 1.84 4.23 -1.23
C VAL A 75 2.69 3.86 -2.47
N PRO A 76 2.07 3.21 -3.46
CA PRO A 76 0.65 2.83 -3.57
C PRO A 76 0.31 1.45 -2.98
N ARG A 77 1.29 0.70 -2.49
CA ARG A 77 1.13 -0.71 -2.09
C ARG A 77 0.09 -0.93 -0.99
N MET A 78 -0.14 0.03 -0.08
CA MET A 78 -1.19 -0.08 0.92
C MET A 78 -2.57 -0.36 0.32
N MET A 79 -2.80 0.01 -0.94
CA MET A 79 -4.06 -0.26 -1.65
C MET A 79 -4.28 -1.74 -1.98
N ILE A 80 -3.31 -2.61 -1.69
CA ILE A 80 -3.47 -4.08 -1.78
C ILE A 80 -3.45 -4.77 -0.41
N ALA A 81 -3.68 -4.03 0.68
CA ALA A 81 -3.77 -4.61 2.02
C ALA A 81 -4.80 -5.75 2.07
N TYR A 82 -4.55 -6.76 2.92
CA TYR A 82 -5.45 -7.89 3.10
C TYR A 82 -6.68 -7.49 3.89
N GLU A 83 -6.47 -6.69 4.91
CA GLU A 83 -7.50 -6.16 5.79
C GLU A 83 -8.28 -5.06 5.07
N PRO A 84 -9.49 -4.73 5.54
CA PRO A 84 -10.27 -3.63 4.98
C PRO A 84 -9.49 -2.32 4.96
N LEU A 85 -9.70 -1.54 3.91
CA LEU A 85 -9.35 -0.13 3.89
C LEU A 85 -10.53 0.66 4.48
N GLU A 86 -10.27 1.59 5.37
CA GLU A 86 -11.28 2.53 5.84
C GLU A 86 -11.01 3.91 5.25
N PHE A 87 -12.04 4.48 4.61
CA PHE A 87 -12.05 5.86 4.18
C PHE A 87 -12.76 6.72 5.21
N ILE A 88 -12.05 7.72 5.72
CA ILE A 88 -12.56 8.69 6.68
C ILE A 88 -12.48 10.06 6.01
N LEU A 89 -13.64 10.66 5.79
CA LEU A 89 -13.77 11.94 5.11
C LEU A 89 -13.97 13.06 6.15
N THR A 90 -13.15 14.08 6.07
CA THR A 90 -13.32 15.34 6.80
C THR A 90 -13.52 16.48 5.80
N THR A 91 -13.69 17.70 6.27
CA THR A 91 -13.92 18.88 5.43
C THR A 91 -12.76 19.14 4.46
N ASP A 92 -11.53 18.86 4.89
CA ASP A 92 -10.29 19.26 4.22
C ASP A 92 -9.30 18.12 3.96
N THR A 93 -9.64 16.93 4.43
CA THR A 93 -8.72 15.79 4.36
C THR A 93 -9.49 14.49 4.23
N VAL A 94 -9.03 13.61 3.34
CA VAL A 94 -9.43 12.21 3.29
C VAL A 94 -8.32 11.37 3.91
N TYR A 95 -8.68 10.54 4.88
CA TYR A 95 -7.78 9.53 5.44
C TYR A 95 -8.13 8.17 4.85
N ILE A 96 -7.10 7.43 4.44
CA ILE A 96 -7.23 6.01 4.12
C ILE A 96 -6.43 5.25 5.17
N ARG A 97 -7.12 4.46 5.96
CA ARG A 97 -6.54 3.63 7.00
C ARG A 97 -6.55 2.17 6.54
N ALA A 98 -5.47 1.46 6.78
CA ALA A 98 -5.38 0.01 6.65
C ALA A 98 -4.91 -0.55 7.99
N ASP A 99 -5.64 -1.53 8.55
CA ASP A 99 -5.22 -2.16 9.81
C ASP A 99 -3.97 -3.00 9.63
N HIS A 100 -3.74 -3.50 8.42
CA HIS A 100 -2.47 -4.13 8.09
C HIS A 100 -1.31 -3.17 8.36
N LEU A 101 -0.46 -3.52 9.32
CA LEU A 101 0.65 -2.69 9.78
C LEU A 101 0.24 -1.30 10.33
N SER A 102 -1.03 -1.12 10.70
CA SER A 102 -1.58 0.13 11.25
C SER A 102 -1.25 1.35 10.40
N GLU A 103 -1.35 1.22 9.08
CA GLU A 103 -1.02 2.30 8.15
C GLU A 103 -2.15 3.33 8.07
N THR A 104 -1.77 4.61 8.03
CA THR A 104 -2.71 5.71 7.78
C THR A 104 -2.11 6.68 6.78
N ARG A 105 -2.81 6.89 5.68
CA ARG A 105 -2.48 7.87 4.64
C ARG A 105 -3.38 9.08 4.77
N ARG A 106 -2.81 10.27 4.56
CA ARG A 106 -3.51 11.55 4.57
C ARG A 106 -3.52 12.12 3.16
N ILE A 107 -4.69 12.51 2.66
CA ILE A 107 -4.88 13.16 1.36
C ILE A 107 -5.51 14.52 1.64
N HIS A 108 -4.79 15.60 1.39
CA HIS A 108 -5.28 16.96 1.60
C HIS A 108 -6.21 17.36 0.46
N THR A 109 -7.44 17.77 0.78
CA THR A 109 -8.49 18.11 -0.20
C THR A 109 -9.00 19.56 -0.04
N ASP A 110 -8.24 20.39 0.65
CA ASP A 110 -8.55 21.80 0.92
C ASP A 110 -8.06 22.79 -0.15
N GLY A 111 -7.57 22.27 -1.28
CA GLY A 111 -7.10 23.10 -2.39
C GLY A 111 -5.72 23.73 -2.18
N ARG A 112 -4.95 23.24 -1.17
CA ARG A 112 -3.60 23.75 -0.90
C ARG A 112 -2.63 23.44 -2.04
N ASP A 113 -1.63 24.30 -2.17
CA ASP A 113 -0.48 24.04 -3.02
C ASP A 113 0.52 23.05 -2.39
N TRP A 114 1.45 22.55 -3.22
CA TRP A 114 2.54 21.72 -2.74
C TRP A 114 3.43 22.51 -1.79
N PRO A 115 3.69 22.02 -0.56
CA PRO A 115 4.59 22.70 0.35
C PRO A 115 6.00 22.83 -0.21
N ALA A 116 6.64 23.99 -0.03
CA ALA A 116 8.00 24.25 -0.50
C ALA A 116 9.05 23.33 0.13
N LYS A 117 8.77 22.82 1.34
CA LYS A 117 9.62 21.87 2.07
C LYS A 117 8.77 20.72 2.58
N ILE A 118 9.09 19.51 2.15
CA ILE A 118 8.42 18.27 2.57
C ILE A 118 9.49 17.28 3.00
N THR A 119 9.32 16.69 4.17
CA THR A 119 10.14 15.53 4.59
C THR A 119 9.61 14.29 3.86
N PRO A 120 10.39 13.64 3.00
CA PRO A 120 9.95 12.45 2.29
C PRO A 120 9.58 11.32 3.27
N SER A 121 8.54 10.56 2.92
CA SER A 121 8.08 9.42 3.69
C SER A 121 7.72 8.23 2.79
N ILE A 122 7.50 7.07 3.38
CA ILE A 122 7.06 5.90 2.62
C ILE A 122 5.63 6.06 2.07
N TRP A 123 4.80 6.88 2.73
CA TRP A 123 3.46 7.23 2.25
C TRP A 123 3.45 8.40 1.26
N GLY A 124 4.58 9.13 1.14
CA GLY A 124 4.67 10.35 0.36
C GLY A 124 3.86 11.50 0.96
N TYR A 125 3.56 12.50 0.15
CA TYR A 125 2.64 13.58 0.43
C TYR A 125 1.55 13.60 -0.64
N SER A 126 0.28 13.62 -0.24
CA SER A 126 -0.85 13.48 -1.16
C SER A 126 -1.71 14.73 -1.16
N ILE A 127 -1.99 15.26 -2.35
CA ILE A 127 -2.99 16.30 -2.59
C ILE A 127 -4.10 15.69 -3.41
N GLY A 128 -5.35 15.91 -3.01
CA GLY A 128 -6.55 15.46 -3.67
C GLY A 128 -7.43 16.61 -4.14
N SER A 129 -8.20 16.35 -5.17
CA SER A 129 -9.24 17.25 -5.68
C SER A 129 -10.50 16.44 -5.95
N TRP A 130 -11.64 17.02 -5.63
CA TRP A 130 -12.92 16.45 -5.95
C TRP A 130 -13.37 16.91 -7.34
N ILE A 131 -13.84 15.98 -8.16
CA ILE A 131 -14.27 16.22 -9.54
C ILE A 131 -15.75 15.89 -9.66
N ASP A 132 -16.51 16.85 -10.14
CA ASP A 132 -17.86 16.69 -10.67
C ASP A 132 -17.70 16.36 -12.16
N GLN A 133 -17.91 15.10 -12.53
CA GLN A 133 -17.57 14.60 -13.87
C GLN A 133 -18.69 14.81 -14.87
N ASP A 134 -19.95 14.82 -14.42
CA ASP A 134 -21.12 14.99 -15.26
C ASP A 134 -21.74 16.39 -15.17
N GLY A 135 -21.28 17.25 -14.24
CA GLY A 135 -21.71 18.62 -14.10
C GLY A 135 -23.04 18.79 -13.38
N ASP A 136 -23.47 17.81 -12.58
CA ASP A 136 -24.72 17.82 -11.84
C ASP A 136 -24.67 18.61 -10.51
N GLY A 137 -23.50 19.12 -10.15
CA GLY A 137 -23.23 19.85 -8.90
C GLY A 137 -22.80 18.95 -7.74
N ARG A 138 -22.62 17.64 -8.00
CA ARG A 138 -22.10 16.66 -7.04
C ARG A 138 -20.73 16.16 -7.50
N TYR A 139 -19.91 15.79 -6.55
CA TYR A 139 -18.64 15.18 -6.88
C TYR A 139 -18.77 13.67 -7.07
N ASP A 140 -18.09 13.13 -8.10
CA ASP A 140 -18.07 11.71 -8.42
C ASP A 140 -16.76 11.06 -8.08
N VAL A 141 -15.66 11.81 -8.25
CA VAL A 141 -14.31 11.28 -8.25
C VAL A 141 -13.44 12.04 -7.26
N LEU A 142 -12.71 11.31 -6.43
CA LEU A 142 -11.53 11.82 -5.73
C LEU A 142 -10.31 11.57 -6.61
N ALA A 143 -9.77 12.63 -7.22
CA ALA A 143 -8.49 12.58 -7.93
C ALA A 143 -7.36 12.92 -6.97
N VAL A 144 -6.30 12.11 -6.94
CA VAL A 144 -5.18 12.26 -6.01
C VAL A 144 -3.87 12.24 -6.76
N GLU A 145 -2.93 13.09 -6.34
CA GLU A 145 -1.54 12.97 -6.73
C GLU A 145 -0.66 12.86 -5.48
N THR A 146 0.30 11.92 -5.51
CA THR A 146 1.23 11.69 -4.41
C THR A 146 2.66 11.75 -4.90
N ARG A 147 3.50 12.49 -4.17
CA ARG A 147 4.93 12.69 -4.43
C ARG A 147 5.72 12.63 -3.11
N HIS A 148 7.03 12.91 -3.17
CA HIS A 148 7.93 13.02 -2.01
C HIS A 148 8.05 11.72 -1.22
N PHE A 149 8.34 10.67 -1.94
CA PHE A 149 8.54 9.37 -1.38
C PHE A 149 9.95 9.15 -0.81
N ARG A 150 10.04 8.18 0.08
CA ARG A 150 11.28 7.64 0.62
C ARG A 150 11.17 6.12 0.63
N GLY A 151 12.22 5.41 0.27
CA GLY A 151 12.17 3.95 0.33
C GLY A 151 13.52 3.33 0.14
N PRO A 152 13.65 2.00 0.10
CA PRO A 152 13.14 1.18 -1.02
C PRO A 152 11.65 0.82 -0.91
N ARG A 153 10.97 0.75 -2.05
CA ARG A 153 9.54 0.45 -2.15
C ARG A 153 9.27 -0.61 -3.22
N TYR A 154 8.26 -1.41 -2.96
CA TYR A 154 7.80 -2.47 -3.84
C TYR A 154 6.29 -2.35 -4.01
N LEU A 155 5.77 -2.73 -5.18
CA LEU A 155 4.33 -2.70 -5.47
C LEU A 155 3.57 -3.90 -4.89
N ASP A 156 4.26 -5.02 -4.66
CA ASP A 156 3.66 -6.23 -4.09
C ASP A 156 4.66 -7.06 -3.28
N ALA A 157 4.18 -8.18 -2.75
CA ALA A 157 4.98 -9.11 -1.95
C ALA A 157 5.98 -9.94 -2.77
N ASP A 158 5.83 -9.97 -4.08
CA ASP A 158 6.77 -10.64 -4.98
C ASP A 158 8.03 -9.80 -5.23
N GLY A 159 8.05 -8.58 -4.67
CA GLY A 159 9.20 -7.69 -4.78
C GLY A 159 9.27 -6.92 -6.09
N LEU A 160 8.11 -6.63 -6.71
CA LEU A 160 8.03 -5.78 -7.90
C LEU A 160 8.53 -4.36 -7.57
N PRO A 161 9.72 -3.96 -8.06
CA PRO A 161 10.43 -2.80 -7.50
C PRO A 161 9.97 -1.48 -8.08
N LEU A 162 10.09 -0.42 -7.27
CA LEU A 162 10.11 0.97 -7.71
C LEU A 162 11.54 1.51 -7.66
N HIS A 163 11.81 2.58 -8.42
CA HIS A 163 13.13 3.16 -8.55
C HIS A 163 13.63 3.75 -7.23
N GLN A 164 14.90 3.52 -6.91
CA GLN A 164 15.50 3.94 -5.63
C GLN A 164 15.67 5.46 -5.48
N ASN A 165 15.62 6.23 -6.58
CA ASN A 165 15.71 7.69 -6.52
C ASN A 165 14.47 8.36 -5.92
N ASN A 166 13.38 7.62 -5.73
CA ASN A 166 12.15 8.07 -5.11
C ASN A 166 11.46 9.26 -5.81
N ARG A 167 11.69 9.45 -7.11
CA ARG A 167 11.01 10.47 -7.94
C ARG A 167 9.64 10.00 -8.43
N THR A 168 9.16 8.88 -7.93
CA THR A 168 7.84 8.33 -8.24
C THR A 168 6.75 9.39 -8.08
N ILE A 169 5.81 9.40 -9.02
CA ILE A 169 4.54 10.10 -8.91
C ILE A 169 3.44 9.06 -9.01
N VAL A 170 2.52 9.06 -8.05
CA VAL A 170 1.33 8.21 -8.09
C VAL A 170 0.12 9.10 -8.30
N LYS A 171 -0.65 8.83 -9.36
CA LYS A 171 -1.92 9.49 -9.65
C LYS A 171 -3.05 8.48 -9.48
N GLU A 172 -4.11 8.89 -8.81
CA GLU A 172 -5.23 8.00 -8.52
C GLU A 172 -6.55 8.68 -8.83
N ARG A 173 -7.51 7.89 -9.25
CA ARG A 173 -8.91 8.26 -9.37
C ARG A 173 -9.72 7.24 -8.58
N VAL A 174 -10.40 7.70 -7.54
CA VAL A 174 -11.22 6.86 -6.65
C VAL A 174 -12.67 7.26 -6.81
N PHE A 175 -13.51 6.32 -7.20
CA PHE A 175 -14.93 6.59 -7.49
C PHE A 175 -15.78 5.34 -7.23
N LEU A 176 -17.09 5.56 -7.05
CA LEU A 176 -18.06 4.47 -6.94
C LEU A 176 -18.50 4.02 -8.33
N ASP A 177 -18.81 2.75 -8.46
CA ASP A 177 -19.47 2.22 -9.66
C ASP A 177 -20.87 2.87 -9.80
N PRO A 178 -21.20 3.49 -10.95
CA PRO A 178 -22.49 4.14 -11.13
C PRO A 178 -23.68 3.20 -11.02
N ALA A 179 -23.50 1.91 -11.35
CA ALA A 179 -24.54 0.89 -11.28
C ALA A 179 -24.59 0.17 -9.92
N ASN A 180 -23.53 0.30 -9.10
CA ASN A 180 -23.43 -0.40 -7.82
C ASN A 180 -22.67 0.45 -6.78
N PRO A 181 -23.36 1.21 -5.92
CA PRO A 181 -22.73 2.06 -4.92
C PRO A 181 -21.94 1.30 -3.84
N ASP A 182 -22.06 -0.02 -3.79
CA ASP A 182 -21.24 -0.88 -2.92
C ASP A 182 -19.96 -1.40 -3.62
N ARG A 183 -19.67 -0.89 -4.81
CA ARG A 183 -18.43 -1.13 -5.54
C ARG A 183 -17.63 0.15 -5.65
N LEU A 184 -16.37 0.10 -5.23
CA LEU A 184 -15.42 1.20 -5.35
C LEU A 184 -14.32 0.79 -6.32
N HIS A 185 -13.97 1.71 -7.20
CA HIS A 185 -12.85 1.60 -8.12
C HIS A 185 -11.73 2.56 -7.73
N ALA A 186 -10.50 2.09 -7.82
CA ALA A 186 -9.31 2.90 -7.72
C ALA A 186 -8.42 2.65 -8.95
N GLU A 187 -8.40 3.61 -9.87
CA GLU A 187 -7.46 3.63 -10.98
C GLU A 187 -6.15 4.25 -10.49
N ILE A 188 -5.07 3.49 -10.47
CA ILE A 188 -3.79 3.89 -9.90
C ILE A 188 -2.74 3.91 -11.02
N THR A 189 -2.28 5.09 -11.38
CA THR A 189 -1.21 5.29 -12.36
C THR A 189 0.10 5.56 -11.62
N THR A 190 1.06 4.67 -11.78
CA THR A 190 2.42 4.85 -11.26
C THR A 190 3.33 5.34 -12.37
N ILE A 191 3.95 6.50 -12.15
CA ILE A 191 4.97 7.11 -13.01
C ILE A 191 6.29 6.99 -12.25
N ASP A 192 7.21 6.18 -12.76
CA ASP A 192 8.43 5.83 -12.04
C ASP A 192 9.57 5.54 -13.00
N ASP A 193 10.80 5.88 -12.62
CA ASP A 193 11.98 5.68 -13.48
C ASP A 193 12.38 4.19 -13.62
N ALA A 194 11.79 3.30 -12.82
CA ALA A 194 11.90 1.85 -13.04
C ALA A 194 11.07 1.38 -14.24
N PHE A 195 10.16 2.21 -14.76
CA PHE A 195 9.24 1.87 -15.84
C PHE A 195 9.59 2.61 -17.13
N THR A 196 9.37 1.94 -18.25
CA THR A 196 9.54 2.52 -19.61
C THR A 196 8.38 3.45 -20.00
N ARG A 197 7.25 3.39 -19.27
CA ARG A 197 6.06 4.23 -19.45
C ARG A 197 5.22 4.24 -18.18
N PRO A 198 4.33 5.22 -17.97
CA PRO A 198 3.36 5.17 -16.90
C PRO A 198 2.56 3.87 -16.92
N TRP A 199 2.30 3.31 -15.74
CA TRP A 199 1.55 2.06 -15.59
C TRP A 199 0.30 2.27 -14.74
N THR A 200 -0.86 2.06 -15.37
CA THR A 200 -2.17 2.18 -14.72
C THR A 200 -2.71 0.79 -14.40
N VAL A 201 -3.17 0.63 -13.17
CA VAL A 201 -3.83 -0.58 -12.69
C VAL A 201 -5.13 -0.17 -12.00
N THR A 202 -6.21 -0.89 -12.26
CA THR A 202 -7.49 -0.70 -11.59
C THR A 202 -7.63 -1.72 -10.45
N ARG A 203 -7.97 -1.21 -9.27
CA ARG A 203 -8.28 -2.02 -8.08
C ARG A 203 -9.74 -1.83 -7.74
N ASP A 204 -10.41 -2.94 -7.45
CA ASP A 204 -11.82 -2.96 -7.10
C ASP A 204 -12.01 -3.40 -5.65
N TYR A 205 -12.98 -2.77 -4.97
CA TYR A 205 -13.32 -3.07 -3.59
C TYR A 205 -14.83 -3.19 -3.44
N ASN A 206 -15.25 -4.05 -2.54
CA ASN A 206 -16.64 -4.16 -2.10
C ASN A 206 -16.80 -3.47 -0.76
N ARG A 207 -17.93 -2.79 -0.55
CA ARG A 207 -18.25 -2.18 0.73
C ARG A 207 -18.43 -3.27 1.79
N GLU A 208 -17.77 -3.10 2.94
CA GLU A 208 -18.00 -3.93 4.12
C GLU A 208 -18.97 -3.23 5.06
N ARG A 209 -20.20 -3.76 5.14
CA ARG A 209 -21.26 -3.17 5.97
C ARG A 209 -21.23 -3.66 7.41
N LYS A 210 -20.56 -4.78 7.67
CA LYS A 210 -20.37 -5.35 9.00
C LYS A 210 -18.92 -5.19 9.40
N ALA A 211 -18.51 -3.93 9.54
CA ALA A 211 -17.13 -3.57 9.80
C ALA A 211 -16.56 -4.39 10.97
N VAL A 212 -15.46 -5.09 10.70
CA VAL A 212 -14.68 -5.81 11.68
C VAL A 212 -13.29 -5.20 11.70
N TRP A 213 -12.81 -4.88 12.89
CA TRP A 213 -11.46 -4.39 13.11
C TRP A 213 -10.66 -5.48 13.82
N PRO A 214 -10.01 -6.38 13.07
CA PRO A 214 -9.08 -7.31 13.69
C PRO A 214 -7.90 -6.53 14.25
N GLU A 215 -7.54 -6.80 15.49
CA GLU A 215 -6.28 -6.32 16.02
C GLU A 215 -5.13 -7.06 15.31
N TYR A 216 -4.24 -6.30 14.66
CA TYR A 216 -3.06 -6.84 14.02
C TYR A 216 -1.81 -6.16 14.57
N LEU A 217 -1.10 -6.89 15.43
CA LEU A 217 0.18 -6.45 16.00
C LEU A 217 1.32 -7.19 15.30
N CYS A 218 1.87 -6.58 14.29
CA CYS A 218 2.96 -7.18 13.50
C CYS A 218 4.15 -7.60 14.37
N ALA A 219 4.45 -6.84 15.42
CA ALA A 219 5.55 -7.15 16.35
C ALA A 219 5.35 -8.50 17.06
N GLU A 220 4.12 -8.88 17.38
CA GLU A 220 3.80 -10.17 17.99
C GLU A 220 3.92 -11.34 17.01
N ALA A 221 3.58 -11.12 15.75
CA ALA A 221 3.67 -12.11 14.69
C ALA A 221 5.06 -12.19 14.04
N ASN A 222 5.95 -11.23 14.31
CA ASN A 222 7.27 -11.14 13.65
C ASN A 222 8.33 -11.94 14.39
N ASN A 223 8.16 -13.26 14.38
CA ASN A 223 9.10 -14.20 15.02
C ASN A 223 10.17 -14.74 14.05
N HIS A 224 10.33 -14.10 12.89
CA HIS A 224 11.30 -14.56 11.89
C HIS A 224 12.61 -13.79 11.98
N ILE A 225 13.71 -14.53 11.97
CA ILE A 225 15.08 -13.98 11.95
C ILE A 225 15.78 -14.47 10.69
N ILE A 226 16.49 -13.59 10.01
CA ILE A 226 17.33 -13.91 8.85
C ILE A 226 18.77 -13.94 9.33
N ILE A 227 19.46 -15.07 9.12
CA ILE A 227 20.87 -15.27 9.42
C ILE A 227 21.58 -15.67 8.13
N GLY A 228 22.42 -14.80 7.62
CA GLY A 228 23.01 -14.97 6.29
C GLY A 228 21.93 -14.94 5.19
N LYS A 229 21.74 -16.08 4.52
CA LYS A 229 20.72 -16.26 3.48
C LYS A 229 19.53 -17.10 3.93
N GLU A 230 19.53 -17.56 5.18
CA GLU A 230 18.53 -18.47 5.73
C GLU A 230 17.59 -17.73 6.68
N ARG A 231 16.34 -18.13 6.67
CA ARG A 231 15.31 -17.60 7.55
C ARG A 231 14.92 -18.66 8.59
N TYR A 232 14.87 -18.25 9.85
CA TYR A 232 14.50 -19.09 10.99
C TYR A 232 13.31 -18.50 11.71
N PHE A 233 12.51 -19.36 12.32
CA PHE A 233 11.49 -18.94 13.27
C PHE A 233 12.11 -18.88 14.67
N ARG A 234 11.87 -17.79 15.42
CA ARG A 234 12.29 -17.65 16.81
C ARG A 234 11.11 -17.95 17.73
N SER A 235 11.24 -18.97 18.56
CA SER A 235 10.29 -19.28 19.63
C SER A 235 10.33 -18.23 20.74
N ALA A 236 9.33 -18.24 21.63
CA ALA A 236 9.23 -17.28 22.74
C ALA A 236 10.41 -17.32 23.71
N ASP A 237 11.06 -18.48 23.86
CA ASP A 237 12.27 -18.71 24.66
C ASP A 237 13.58 -18.41 23.91
N GLY A 238 13.49 -17.90 22.68
CA GLY A 238 14.63 -17.47 21.86
C GLY A 238 15.26 -18.55 20.99
N HIS A 239 14.75 -19.79 21.00
CA HIS A 239 15.27 -20.83 20.13
C HIS A 239 14.98 -20.54 18.66
N LEU A 240 15.96 -20.81 17.79
CA LEU A 240 15.81 -20.67 16.35
C LEU A 240 15.42 -22.01 15.73
N MET A 241 14.23 -22.05 15.18
CA MET A 241 13.66 -23.25 14.55
C MET A 241 13.75 -23.14 13.03
N PRO A 242 14.11 -24.24 12.33
CA PRO A 242 14.14 -24.25 10.89
C PRO A 242 12.71 -24.13 10.32
N LEU A 243 12.57 -23.44 9.18
CA LEU A 243 11.30 -23.31 8.45
C LEU A 243 11.07 -24.45 7.43
N ARG A 244 12.07 -25.25 7.17
CA ARG A 244 12.01 -26.40 6.25
C ARG A 244 12.80 -27.57 6.82
N LYS A 245 12.38 -28.80 6.44
CA LYS A 245 12.89 -30.04 7.00
C LYS A 245 14.42 -30.20 6.91
N ASP A 246 14.99 -29.78 5.79
CA ASP A 246 16.43 -29.97 5.50
C ASP A 246 17.22 -28.67 5.62
N GLN A 247 16.70 -27.71 6.39
CA GLN A 247 17.40 -26.45 6.62
C GLN A 247 18.59 -26.66 7.54
N PRO A 248 19.80 -26.13 7.19
CA PRO A 248 20.95 -26.20 8.07
C PRO A 248 20.70 -25.44 9.37
N PRO A 249 21.37 -25.81 10.45
CA PRO A 249 21.33 -25.03 11.69
C PRO A 249 21.85 -23.59 11.45
N PRO A 250 21.37 -22.60 12.23
CA PRO A 250 21.80 -21.23 12.05
C PRO A 250 23.29 -21.06 12.34
N ASP A 251 24.01 -20.37 11.44
CA ASP A 251 25.40 -19.98 11.67
C ASP A 251 25.43 -18.69 12.51
N LEU A 252 25.64 -18.83 13.78
CA LEU A 252 25.66 -17.72 14.75
C LEU A 252 27.08 -17.11 14.98
N ARG A 253 28.11 -17.59 14.29
CA ARG A 253 29.51 -17.16 14.54
C ARG A 253 29.71 -15.66 14.39
N ASN A 254 28.98 -15.00 13.49
CA ASN A 254 29.06 -13.57 13.24
C ASN A 254 27.72 -12.85 13.49
N PHE A 255 26.83 -13.46 14.26
CA PHE A 255 25.51 -12.92 14.55
C PHE A 255 25.50 -12.30 15.95
N ASN A 256 25.65 -10.98 16.01
CA ASN A 256 25.47 -10.23 17.24
C ASN A 256 23.95 -10.08 17.47
N LEU A 257 23.39 -10.84 18.40
CA LEU A 257 22.04 -10.60 18.91
C LEU A 257 22.06 -9.25 19.63
N PRO A 258 21.22 -8.29 19.27
CA PRO A 258 21.01 -7.12 20.13
C PRO A 258 20.40 -7.63 21.46
N HIS A 259 21.04 -7.26 22.55
CA HIS A 259 20.55 -7.52 23.91
C HIS A 259 19.38 -6.61 24.24
#